data_35c10abaca5af87a5ba6afa8372243a7
#
_entry.id   35c10abaca5af87a5ba6afa8372243a7
#
_cell.length_a   1.000
_cell.length_b   1.000
_cell.length_c   1.000
_cell.angle_alpha   90.00
_cell.angle_beta   90.00
_cell.angle_gamma   90.00
#
_symmetry.space_group_name_H-M   'P 1'
#
loop_
_entity.id
_entity.type
_entity.pdbx_description
1 polymer ?
#
loop_
_entity_poly.entity_id
_entity_poly.type
_entity_poly.pdbx_seq_one_letter_code
_entity_poly.pdbx_strand_id
1 'polypeptide(L)'
;VGEERFREIEAGCVARALATGGVVSLGGGAILTASTRQLLQRHTVVWIDVSAEEGIRRTANETSRPVLNADDPAQHYRDLLATREPFYREVADYRVRTDQRPPQRVVAEILGIIESSEE
;
A
#
# COMPACT_ATOMS: atom_id res chain seq x y z
N VAL A 1 1.20 -20.78 10.08
CA VAL A 1 1.75 -20.59 8.75
C VAL A 1 2.78 -19.47 8.79
N GLY A 2 3.99 -19.72 8.27
CA GLY A 2 5.03 -18.72 8.24
C GLY A 2 4.72 -17.58 7.29
N GLU A 3 5.44 -16.48 7.46
CA GLU A 3 5.27 -15.31 6.60
C GLU A 3 5.53 -15.63 5.13
N GLU A 4 6.53 -16.46 4.85
CA GLU A 4 6.84 -16.84 3.48
C GLU A 4 5.64 -17.51 2.79
N ARG A 5 4.96 -18.42 3.48
CA ARG A 5 3.78 -19.07 2.94
C ARG A 5 2.63 -18.08 2.75
N PHE A 6 2.46 -17.16 3.70
CA PHE A 6 1.47 -16.10 3.57
C PHE A 6 1.73 -15.28 2.31
N ARG A 7 3.00 -14.90 2.06
CA ARG A 7 3.34 -14.10 0.88
C ARG A 7 3.09 -14.84 -0.42
N GLU A 8 3.30 -16.15 -0.44
CA GLU A 8 2.99 -16.96 -1.62
C GLU A 8 1.50 -16.97 -1.92
N ILE A 9 0.68 -17.16 -0.90
CA ILE A 9 -0.78 -17.16 -1.04
C ILE A 9 -1.27 -15.80 -1.48
N GLU A 10 -0.75 -14.74 -0.85
CA GLU A 10 -1.09 -13.36 -1.18
C GLU A 10 -0.77 -13.05 -2.64
N ALA A 11 0.42 -13.43 -3.10
CA ALA A 11 0.83 -13.17 -4.48
C ALA A 11 -0.11 -13.84 -5.49
N GLY A 12 -0.55 -15.07 -5.20
CA GLY A 12 -1.52 -15.76 -6.03
C GLY A 12 -2.87 -15.05 -6.08
N CYS A 13 -3.32 -14.56 -4.93
CA CYS A 13 -4.57 -13.80 -4.85
C CYS A 13 -4.48 -12.48 -5.62
N VAL A 14 -3.37 -11.77 -5.51
CA VAL A 14 -3.14 -10.53 -6.23
C VAL A 14 -3.18 -10.78 -7.75
N ALA A 15 -2.50 -11.81 -8.21
CA ALA A 15 -2.48 -12.14 -9.63
C ALA A 15 -3.88 -12.39 -10.17
N ARG A 16 -4.69 -13.15 -9.43
CA ARG A 16 -6.06 -13.42 -9.83
C ARG A 16 -6.92 -12.15 -9.84
N ALA A 17 -6.76 -11.29 -8.82
CA ALA A 17 -7.51 -10.04 -8.74
C ALA A 17 -7.17 -9.11 -9.90
N LEU A 18 -5.89 -8.98 -10.23
CA LEU A 18 -5.47 -8.11 -11.32
C LEU A 18 -5.96 -8.60 -12.68
N ALA A 19 -6.15 -9.91 -12.83
CA ALA A 19 -6.64 -10.48 -14.08
C ALA A 19 -8.11 -10.15 -14.33
N THR A 20 -8.88 -9.79 -13.30
CA THR A 20 -10.31 -9.51 -13.45
C THR A 20 -10.62 -8.10 -13.90
N GLY A 21 -9.63 -7.20 -13.90
CA GLY A 21 -9.85 -5.81 -14.24
C GLY A 21 -10.46 -5.00 -13.10
N GLY A 22 -10.76 -3.72 -13.37
CA GLY A 22 -11.31 -2.82 -12.38
C GLY A 22 -10.25 -2.26 -11.44
N VAL A 23 -10.67 -1.81 -10.26
CA VAL A 23 -9.80 -1.24 -9.25
C VAL A 23 -9.50 -2.28 -8.19
N VAL A 24 -8.21 -2.50 -7.93
CA VAL A 24 -7.77 -3.47 -6.93
C VAL A 24 -7.01 -2.75 -5.83
N SER A 25 -7.40 -2.97 -4.59
CA SER A 25 -6.71 -2.43 -3.42
C SER A 25 -5.83 -3.52 -2.83
N LEU A 26 -4.55 -3.22 -2.65
CA LEU A 26 -3.57 -4.18 -2.14
C LEU A 26 -3.20 -3.88 -0.71
N GLY A 27 -2.91 -4.93 0.05
CA GLY A 27 -2.31 -4.78 1.36
C GLY A 27 -0.92 -4.16 1.26
N GLY A 28 -0.51 -3.42 2.28
CA GLY A 28 0.74 -2.66 2.24
C GLY A 28 2.00 -3.48 2.06
N GLY A 29 1.99 -4.76 2.43
CA GLY A 29 3.13 -5.64 2.29
C GLY A 29 3.18 -6.44 1.00
N ALA A 30 2.17 -6.31 0.14
CA ALA A 30 2.13 -7.08 -1.11
C ALA A 30 3.35 -6.81 -2.01
N ILE A 31 3.88 -5.60 -1.98
CA ILE A 31 5.04 -5.22 -2.81
C ILE A 31 6.35 -5.87 -2.36
N LEU A 32 6.37 -6.51 -1.21
CA LEU A 32 7.57 -7.22 -0.75
C LEU A 32 7.88 -8.46 -1.59
N THR A 33 6.90 -8.95 -2.33
CA THR A 33 7.07 -10.10 -3.20
C THR A 33 7.49 -9.66 -4.59
N ALA A 34 8.63 -10.14 -5.07
CA ALA A 34 9.19 -9.72 -6.35
C ALA A 34 8.26 -10.01 -7.52
N SER A 35 7.60 -11.16 -7.54
CA SER A 35 6.67 -11.50 -8.62
C SER A 35 5.49 -10.55 -8.69
N THR A 36 5.02 -10.07 -7.54
CA THR A 36 3.94 -9.09 -7.49
C THR A 36 4.41 -7.76 -8.08
N ARG A 37 5.62 -7.31 -7.74
CA ARG A 37 6.17 -6.07 -8.31
C ARG A 37 6.29 -6.16 -9.82
N GLN A 38 6.72 -7.29 -10.36
CA GLN A 38 6.83 -7.47 -11.80
C GLN A 38 5.47 -7.41 -12.47
N LEU A 39 4.47 -8.01 -11.85
CA LEU A 39 3.12 -8.02 -12.39
C LEU A 39 2.52 -6.60 -12.38
N LEU A 40 2.79 -5.82 -11.34
CA LEU A 40 2.28 -4.46 -11.21
C LEU A 40 2.81 -3.53 -12.30
N GLN A 41 3.97 -3.83 -12.88
CA GLN A 41 4.52 -3.01 -13.97
C GLN A 41 3.63 -2.98 -15.22
N ARG A 42 2.70 -3.91 -15.32
CA ARG A 42 1.75 -4.00 -16.44
C ARG A 42 0.45 -3.25 -16.18
N HIS A 43 0.34 -2.59 -15.03
CA HIS A 43 -0.89 -1.93 -14.60
C HIS A 43 -0.59 -0.50 -14.17
N THR A 44 -1.63 0.33 -14.12
CA THR A 44 -1.52 1.67 -13.55
C THR A 44 -1.56 1.53 -12.03
N VAL A 45 -0.52 1.97 -11.37
CA VAL A 45 -0.37 1.83 -9.92
C VAL A 45 -0.37 3.20 -9.26
N VAL A 46 -1.25 3.36 -8.28
CA VAL A 46 -1.34 4.57 -7.47
C VAL A 46 -0.88 4.24 -6.06
N TRP A 47 0.14 4.97 -5.60
CA TRP A 47 0.65 4.85 -4.23
C TRP A 47 -0.10 5.84 -3.36
N ILE A 48 -0.94 5.34 -2.47
CA ILE A 48 -1.65 6.17 -1.50
C ILE A 48 -0.74 6.31 -0.29
N ASP A 49 -0.12 7.48 -0.18
CA ASP A 49 0.96 7.73 0.75
C ASP A 49 0.47 8.48 1.99
N VAL A 50 0.98 8.06 3.14
CA VAL A 50 0.76 8.75 4.41
C VAL A 50 2.13 8.87 5.08
N SER A 51 2.39 10.04 5.69
CA SER A 51 3.64 10.21 6.43
C SER A 51 3.66 9.25 7.63
N ALA A 52 4.87 8.93 8.11
CA ALA A 52 5.01 8.07 9.28
C ALA A 52 4.28 8.67 10.49
N GLU A 53 4.41 9.97 10.69
CA GLU A 53 3.76 10.68 11.80
C GLU A 53 2.25 10.57 11.74
N GLU A 54 1.65 10.80 10.57
CA GLU A 54 0.21 10.70 10.41
C GLU A 54 -0.27 9.26 10.53
N GLY A 55 0.48 8.30 9.99
CA GLY A 55 0.15 6.89 10.13
C GLY A 55 0.17 6.43 11.58
N ILE A 56 1.17 6.87 12.34
CA ILE A 56 1.28 6.58 13.76
C ILE A 56 0.08 7.18 14.50
N ARG A 57 -0.27 8.42 14.19
CA ARG A 57 -1.42 9.09 14.81
C ARG A 57 -2.72 8.32 14.56
N ARG A 58 -2.94 7.89 13.32
CA ARG A 58 -4.16 7.14 12.96
C ARG A 58 -4.25 5.79 13.66
N THR A 59 -3.12 5.11 13.83
CA THR A 59 -3.10 3.77 14.43
C THR A 59 -2.99 3.81 15.96
N ALA A 60 -2.64 4.94 16.56
CA ALA A 60 -2.53 5.08 18.02
C ALA A 60 -3.84 4.78 18.73
N ASN A 61 -4.98 4.98 18.06
CA ASN A 61 -6.30 4.71 18.64
C ASN A 61 -6.78 3.28 18.42
N GLU A 62 -5.99 2.46 17.72
CA GLU A 62 -6.34 1.08 17.43
C GLU A 62 -5.51 0.15 18.31
N THR A 63 -6.13 -0.41 19.34
CA THR A 63 -5.44 -1.26 20.29
C THR A 63 -5.37 -2.72 19.86
N SER A 64 -6.06 -3.10 18.80
CA SER A 64 -6.20 -4.50 18.38
C SER A 64 -5.21 -4.95 17.30
N ARG A 65 -4.29 -4.10 16.86
CA ARG A 65 -3.35 -4.46 15.80
C ARG A 65 -2.05 -5.04 16.37
N PRO A 66 -1.81 -6.35 16.18
CA PRO A 66 -0.62 -7.00 16.75
C PRO A 66 0.71 -6.42 16.27
N VAL A 67 0.74 -5.86 15.06
CA VAL A 67 1.97 -5.31 14.49
C VAL A 67 2.51 -4.13 15.29
N LEU A 68 1.69 -3.51 16.14
CA LEU A 68 2.11 -2.38 16.95
C LEU A 68 2.44 -2.77 18.40
N ASN A 69 2.47 -4.08 18.69
CA ASN A 69 2.82 -4.58 20.02
C ASN A 69 4.34 -4.73 20.21
N ALA A 70 5.12 -3.82 19.66
CA ALA A 70 6.55 -3.75 19.88
C ALA A 70 6.85 -2.84 21.07
N ASP A 71 8.07 -2.92 21.61
CA ASP A 71 8.49 -2.08 22.73
C ASP A 71 8.39 -0.59 22.37
N ASP A 72 8.60 -0.24 21.10
CA ASP A 72 8.44 1.12 20.60
C ASP A 72 7.61 1.07 19.32
N PRO A 73 6.27 1.11 19.43
CA PRO A 73 5.40 1.00 18.26
C PRO A 73 5.64 2.08 17.20
N ALA A 74 5.96 3.31 17.63
CA ALA A 74 6.19 4.39 16.67
C ALA A 74 7.44 4.12 15.85
N GLN A 75 8.53 3.70 16.48
CA GLN A 75 9.76 3.39 15.77
C GLN A 75 9.58 2.16 14.87
N HIS A 76 8.85 1.16 15.34
CA HIS A 76 8.55 -0.02 14.54
C HIS A 76 7.81 0.37 13.26
N TYR A 77 6.84 1.28 13.37
CA TYR A 77 6.09 1.76 12.21
C TYR A 77 6.99 2.49 11.22
N ARG A 78 7.88 3.36 11.72
CA ARG A 78 8.82 4.09 10.86
C ARG A 78 9.76 3.12 10.12
N ASP A 79 10.26 2.11 10.82
CA ASP A 79 11.16 1.12 10.22
C ASP A 79 10.44 0.32 9.14
N LEU A 80 9.19 -0.04 9.39
CA LEU A 80 8.37 -0.77 8.43
C LEU A 80 8.17 0.04 7.15
N LEU A 81 7.82 1.33 7.27
CA LEU A 81 7.66 2.20 6.12
C LEU A 81 8.98 2.40 5.37
N ALA A 82 10.08 2.58 6.10
CA ALA A 82 11.40 2.76 5.50
C ALA A 82 11.78 1.55 4.65
N THR A 83 11.45 0.35 5.11
CA THR A 83 11.72 -0.88 4.37
C THR A 83 10.90 -0.97 3.09
N ARG A 84 9.64 -0.53 3.14
CA ARG A 84 8.70 -0.67 2.03
C ARG A 84 8.77 0.46 1.01
N GLU A 85 9.18 1.65 1.43
CA GLU A 85 9.14 2.84 0.58
C GLU A 85 9.88 2.68 -0.75
N PRO A 86 11.10 2.11 -0.80
CA PRO A 86 11.77 1.91 -2.08
C PRO A 86 10.96 1.08 -3.07
N PHE A 87 10.23 0.09 -2.57
CA PHE A 87 9.38 -0.74 -3.42
C PHE A 87 8.15 0.01 -3.92
N TYR A 88 7.55 0.85 -3.08
CA TYR A 88 6.44 1.70 -3.50
C TYR A 88 6.90 2.64 -4.61
N ARG A 89 8.08 3.25 -4.46
CA ARG A 89 8.63 4.15 -5.49
C ARG A 89 8.91 3.42 -6.78
N GLU A 90 9.36 2.18 -6.70
CA GLU A 90 9.66 1.37 -7.87
C GLU A 90 8.42 1.08 -8.71
N VAL A 91 7.30 0.75 -8.06
CA VAL A 91 6.10 0.28 -8.77
C VAL A 91 5.09 1.37 -9.07
N ALA A 92 5.12 2.49 -8.35
CA ALA A 92 4.07 3.51 -8.47
C ALA A 92 4.23 4.34 -9.74
N ASP A 93 3.13 4.52 -10.45
CA ASP A 93 3.05 5.47 -11.55
C ASP A 93 2.67 6.85 -11.04
N TYR A 94 1.89 6.89 -9.95
CA TYR A 94 1.42 8.12 -9.33
C TYR A 94 1.50 7.99 -7.82
N ARG A 95 1.68 9.13 -7.15
CA ARG A 95 1.72 9.20 -5.69
C ARG A 95 0.69 10.21 -5.22
N VAL A 96 -0.21 9.78 -4.34
CA VAL A 96 -1.25 10.64 -3.77
C VAL A 96 -1.05 10.72 -2.27
N ARG A 97 -0.79 11.92 -1.77
CA ARG A 97 -0.64 12.15 -0.34
C ARG A 97 -1.99 12.31 0.33
N THR A 98 -2.13 11.69 1.50
CA THR A 98 -3.39 11.71 2.25
C THR A 98 -3.34 12.55 3.52
N ASP A 99 -2.15 13.07 3.89
CA ASP A 99 -1.97 13.85 5.10
C ASP A 99 -2.85 15.09 5.08
N GLN A 100 -3.61 15.31 6.17
CA GLN A 100 -4.44 16.50 6.36
C GLN A 100 -5.45 16.75 5.25
N ARG A 101 -5.85 15.71 4.56
CA ARG A 101 -6.84 15.80 3.48
C ARG A 101 -8.03 14.89 3.79
N PRO A 102 -9.26 15.36 3.57
CA PRO A 102 -10.41 14.49 3.77
C PRO A 102 -10.46 13.39 2.71
N PRO A 103 -11.01 12.22 3.04
CA PRO A 103 -11.06 11.10 2.09
C PRO A 103 -11.69 11.46 0.75
N GLN A 104 -12.68 12.34 0.73
CA GLN A 104 -13.34 12.74 -0.51
C GLN A 104 -12.39 13.43 -1.48
N ARG A 105 -11.45 14.23 -0.97
CA ARG A 105 -10.45 14.88 -1.83
C ARG A 105 -9.45 13.89 -2.38
N VAL A 106 -9.05 12.92 -1.56
CA VAL A 106 -8.13 11.87 -2.00
C VAL A 106 -8.79 11.04 -3.11
N VAL A 107 -10.03 10.65 -2.92
CA VAL A 107 -10.79 9.90 -3.93
C VAL A 107 -10.93 10.69 -5.22
N ALA A 108 -11.22 11.99 -5.12
CA ALA A 108 -11.36 12.85 -6.31
C ALA A 108 -10.05 12.92 -7.10
N GLU A 109 -8.92 13.02 -6.42
CA GLU A 109 -7.62 13.05 -7.10
C GLU A 109 -7.34 11.71 -7.78
N ILE A 110 -7.62 10.59 -7.12
CA ILE A 110 -7.43 9.26 -7.70
C ILE A 110 -8.30 9.07 -8.93
N LEU A 111 -9.56 9.50 -8.87
CA LEU A 111 -10.46 9.42 -10.03
C LEU A 111 -9.92 10.23 -11.20
N GLY A 112 -9.38 11.43 -10.93
CA GLY A 112 -8.77 12.25 -11.98
C GLY A 112 -7.59 11.54 -12.65
N ILE A 113 -6.78 10.84 -11.87
CA ILE A 113 -5.66 10.07 -12.39
C ILE A 113 -6.16 8.93 -13.29
N ILE A 114 -7.17 8.19 -12.84
CA ILE A 114 -7.74 7.07 -13.59
C ILE A 114 -8.31 7.57 -14.92
N GLU A 115 -9.08 8.64 -14.89
CA GLU A 115 -9.66 9.22 -16.10
C GLU A 115 -8.59 9.67 -17.10
N SER A 116 -7.52 10.29 -16.60
CA SER A 116 -6.41 10.72 -17.45
C SER A 116 -5.68 9.54 -18.08
N SER A 117 -5.51 8.46 -17.34
CA SER A 117 -4.77 7.29 -17.84
C SER A 117 -5.56 6.49 -18.87
N GLU A 118 -6.86 6.67 -18.94
CA GLU A 118 -7.70 6.02 -19.96
C GLU A 118 -7.70 6.75 -21.29
N GLU A 119 -7.18 7.97 -21.31
CA GLU A 119 -7.05 8.73 -22.54
C GLU A 119 -5.78 8.34 -23.29
#